data_77679a4a3e5c50124e4742f78035c227
#
_entry.id   77679a4a3e5c50124e4742f78035c227
#
_cell.length_a   1.000
_cell.length_b   1.000
_cell.length_c   1.000
_cell.angle_alpha   90.00
_cell.angle_beta   90.00
_cell.angle_gamma   90.00
#
_symmetry.space_group_name_H-M   'P 1'
#
loop_
_entity.id
_entity.type
_entity.pdbx_description
1 polymer ?
#
loop_
_entity_poly.entity_id
_entity_poly.type
_entity_poly.pdbx_seq_one_letter_code
_entity_poly.pdbx_strand_id
1 'polypeptide(L)'
;MSIGNALTTAVSGLNNAALTYRVAAHNVVNVRTEGFKAQEVRPETQVTGTATVVHSRIVETDRPADYAREAITMIQARISYSANAQVITSLGELSGTLLDIKA
;
A
#
# COMPACT_ATOMS: atom_id res chain seq x y z
N MET A 1 -3.25 20.47 -6.19
CA MET A 1 -3.85 19.11 -6.26
C MET A 1 -5.29 19.18 -5.75
N SER A 2 -6.22 18.59 -6.46
CA SER A 2 -7.61 18.54 -6.03
C SER A 2 -7.80 17.47 -4.93
N ILE A 3 -8.92 17.56 -4.19
CA ILE A 3 -9.29 16.54 -3.21
C ILE A 3 -9.44 15.17 -3.89
N GLY A 4 -10.03 15.13 -5.09
CA GLY A 4 -10.19 13.90 -5.84
C GLY A 4 -8.85 13.26 -6.23
N ASN A 5 -7.87 14.06 -6.63
CA ASN A 5 -6.53 13.56 -6.94
C ASN A 5 -5.79 13.08 -5.69
N ALA A 6 -5.93 13.80 -4.59
CA ALA A 6 -5.35 13.37 -3.30
C ALA A 6 -5.97 12.06 -2.84
N LEU A 7 -7.28 11.89 -3.01
CA LEU A 7 -7.98 10.65 -2.67
C LEU A 7 -7.49 9.48 -3.52
N THR A 8 -7.37 9.69 -4.83
CA THR A 8 -6.87 8.66 -5.76
C THR A 8 -5.45 8.21 -5.35
N THR A 9 -4.58 9.16 -5.04
CA THR A 9 -3.22 8.88 -4.59
C THR A 9 -3.23 8.06 -3.28
N ALA A 10 -4.03 8.47 -2.31
CA ALA A 10 -4.12 7.80 -1.02
C ALA A 10 -4.67 6.38 -1.15
N VAL A 11 -5.69 6.17 -1.98
CA VAL A 11 -6.27 4.83 -2.22
C VAL A 11 -5.24 3.93 -2.89
N SER A 12 -4.48 4.43 -3.86
CA SER A 12 -3.43 3.62 -4.51
C SER A 12 -2.33 3.22 -3.52
N GLY A 13 -1.95 4.12 -2.63
CA GLY A 13 -0.99 3.81 -1.55
C GLY A 13 -1.52 2.78 -0.57
N LEU A 14 -2.80 2.89 -0.21
CA LEU A 14 -3.48 1.92 0.67
C LEU A 14 -3.49 0.52 0.04
N ASN A 15 -3.82 0.44 -1.24
CA ASN A 15 -3.84 -0.83 -1.97
C ASN A 15 -2.43 -1.44 -2.06
N ASN A 16 -1.41 -0.61 -2.29
CA ASN A 16 -0.02 -1.08 -2.29
C ASN A 16 0.39 -1.64 -0.93
N ALA A 17 0.03 -0.96 0.16
CA ALA A 17 0.34 -1.41 1.52
C ALA A 17 -0.37 -2.74 1.83
N ALA A 18 -1.64 -2.87 1.45
CA ALA A 18 -2.40 -4.11 1.64
C ALA A 18 -1.77 -5.28 0.88
N LEU A 19 -1.36 -5.05 -0.37
CA LEU A 19 -0.71 -6.08 -1.18
C LEU A 19 0.64 -6.47 -0.59
N THR A 20 1.43 -5.48 -0.14
CA THR A 20 2.73 -5.71 0.50
C THR A 20 2.58 -6.58 1.74
N TYR A 21 1.57 -6.30 2.56
CA TYR A 21 1.28 -7.11 3.75
C TYR A 21 0.94 -8.55 3.37
N ARG A 22 0.06 -8.74 2.38
CA ARG A 22 -0.36 -10.08 1.95
C ARG A 22 0.80 -10.89 1.37
N VAL A 23 1.66 -10.25 0.58
CA VAL A 23 2.82 -10.93 0.00
C VAL A 23 3.81 -11.34 1.09
N ALA A 24 4.07 -10.46 2.07
CA ALA A 24 4.92 -10.81 3.20
C ALA A 24 4.34 -11.97 4.02
N ALA A 25 3.02 -11.96 4.26
CA ALA A 25 2.35 -13.06 4.94
C ALA A 25 2.46 -14.37 4.16
N HIS A 26 2.33 -14.32 2.84
CA HIS A 26 2.53 -15.48 1.98
C HIS A 26 3.95 -16.04 2.09
N ASN A 27 4.95 -15.17 2.14
CA ASN A 27 6.34 -15.57 2.34
C ASN A 27 6.52 -16.26 3.71
N VAL A 28 5.90 -15.73 4.76
CA VAL A 28 5.97 -16.31 6.11
C VAL A 28 5.41 -17.73 6.11
N VAL A 29 4.25 -17.93 5.48
CA VAL A 29 3.61 -19.26 5.43
C VAL A 29 4.50 -20.27 4.70
N ASN A 30 5.29 -19.82 3.74
CA ASN A 30 6.13 -20.69 2.91
C ASN A 30 7.61 -20.71 3.32
N VAL A 31 7.97 -20.15 4.48
CA VAL A 31 9.38 -20.04 4.91
C VAL A 31 10.06 -21.41 5.01
N ARG A 32 9.30 -22.46 5.31
CA ARG A 32 9.79 -23.84 5.40
C ARG A 32 9.49 -24.68 4.17
N THR A 33 8.87 -24.10 3.15
CA THR A 33 8.58 -24.80 1.91
C THR A 33 9.88 -24.94 1.11
N GLU A 34 10.27 -26.17 0.81
CA GLU A 34 11.50 -26.44 0.08
C GLU A 34 11.43 -25.78 -1.32
N GLY A 35 12.51 -25.09 -1.67
CA GLY A 35 12.63 -24.43 -2.97
C GLY A 35 11.83 -23.14 -3.11
N PHE A 36 11.12 -22.72 -2.08
CA PHE A 36 10.33 -21.49 -2.13
C PHE A 36 11.26 -20.27 -2.20
N LYS A 37 10.97 -19.37 -3.12
CA LYS A 37 11.65 -18.08 -3.25
C LYS A 37 10.69 -16.97 -2.79
N ALA A 38 11.20 -16.06 -1.98
CA ALA A 38 10.40 -14.95 -1.46
C ALA A 38 9.88 -14.10 -2.61
N GLN A 39 8.62 -13.70 -2.52
CA GLN A 39 8.03 -12.72 -3.41
C GLN A 39 8.18 -11.33 -2.84
N GLU A 40 8.19 -10.33 -3.71
CA GLU A 40 8.36 -8.94 -3.34
C GLU A 40 7.40 -8.09 -4.14
N VAL A 41 6.84 -7.06 -3.50
CA VAL A 41 6.02 -6.07 -4.18
C VAL A 41 6.91 -4.93 -4.62
N ARG A 42 6.89 -4.60 -5.90
CA ARG A 42 7.59 -3.45 -6.47
C ARG A 42 6.58 -2.40 -6.88
N PRO A 43 6.50 -1.29 -6.14
CA PRO A 43 5.63 -0.19 -6.52
C PRO A 43 6.27 0.60 -7.66
N GLU A 44 5.43 1.01 -8.61
CA GLU A 44 5.82 1.91 -9.70
C GLU A 44 4.89 3.11 -9.64
N THR A 45 5.49 4.30 -9.57
CA THR A 45 4.72 5.53 -9.53
C THR A 45 4.43 6.02 -10.95
N GLN A 46 3.18 6.29 -11.21
CA GLN A 46 2.73 6.85 -12.48
C GLN A 46 1.98 8.15 -12.24
N VAL A 47 2.33 9.17 -13.00
CA VAL A 47 1.61 10.43 -12.98
C VAL A 47 0.57 10.43 -14.10
N THR A 48 -0.70 10.60 -13.75
CA THR A 48 -1.80 10.66 -14.70
C THR A 48 -2.51 12.00 -14.48
N GLY A 49 -2.29 12.94 -15.40
CA GLY A 49 -2.76 14.30 -15.20
C GLY A 49 -2.06 14.94 -14.01
N THR A 50 -2.81 15.32 -12.98
CA THR A 50 -2.29 15.89 -11.73
C THR A 50 -2.27 14.87 -10.58
N ALA A 51 -2.75 13.65 -10.82
CA ALA A 51 -2.74 12.59 -9.81
C ALA A 51 -1.49 11.74 -9.92
N THR A 52 -0.94 11.35 -8.79
CA THR A 52 0.14 10.37 -8.69
C THR A 52 -0.45 9.07 -8.19
N VAL A 53 -0.30 8.02 -8.97
CA VAL A 53 -0.87 6.71 -8.66
C VAL A 53 0.25 5.70 -8.53
N VAL A 54 0.15 4.85 -7.52
CA VAL A 54 1.09 3.74 -7.32
C VAL A 54 0.49 2.47 -7.92
N HIS A 55 1.17 1.91 -8.90
CA HIS A 55 0.89 0.58 -9.41
C HIS A 55 1.84 -0.40 -8.76
N SER A 56 1.34 -1.56 -8.38
CA SER A 56 2.11 -2.55 -7.66
C SER A 56 2.27 -3.81 -8.51
N ARG A 57 3.47 -4.33 -8.55
CA ARG A 57 3.79 -5.56 -9.26
C ARG A 57 4.44 -6.55 -8.31
N ILE A 58 4.02 -7.81 -8.38
CA ILE A 58 4.63 -8.88 -7.59
C ILE A 58 5.74 -9.51 -8.43
N VAL A 59 6.93 -9.61 -7.86
CA VAL A 59 8.06 -10.27 -8.50
C VAL A 59 8.62 -11.37 -7.59
N GLU A 60 9.10 -12.44 -8.19
CA GLU A 60 9.82 -13.48 -7.47
C GLU A 60 11.29 -13.08 -7.35
N THR A 61 11.86 -13.28 -6.18
CA THR A 61 13.29 -13.01 -5.92
C THR A 61 14.09 -14.31 -5.92
N ASP A 62 15.42 -14.18 -5.86
CA ASP A 62 16.31 -15.34 -5.71
C ASP A 62 16.59 -15.69 -4.24
N ARG A 63 16.04 -14.92 -3.29
CA ARG A 63 16.28 -15.16 -1.86
C ARG A 63 15.21 -16.06 -1.25
N PRO A 64 15.60 -16.86 -0.26
CA PRO A 64 14.61 -17.58 0.53
C PRO A 64 13.80 -16.60 1.39
N ALA A 65 12.60 -17.00 1.78
CA ALA A 65 11.82 -16.24 2.73
C ALA A 65 12.48 -16.26 4.12
N ASP A 66 12.38 -15.13 4.83
CA ASP A 66 12.99 -14.95 6.14
C ASP A 66 11.97 -14.31 7.09
N TYR A 67 11.71 -14.95 8.24
CA TYR A 67 10.75 -14.48 9.22
C TYR A 67 11.00 -13.03 9.65
N ALA A 68 12.24 -12.70 9.98
CA ALA A 68 12.57 -11.37 10.48
C ALA A 68 12.31 -10.30 9.42
N ARG A 69 12.72 -10.56 8.20
CA ARG A 69 12.53 -9.63 7.08
C ARG A 69 11.05 -9.43 6.78
N GLU A 70 10.30 -10.52 6.71
CA GLU A 70 8.86 -10.44 6.42
C GLU A 70 8.09 -9.77 7.55
N ALA A 71 8.48 -10.02 8.81
CA ALA A 71 7.85 -9.34 9.95
C ALA A 71 8.05 -7.83 9.89
N ILE A 72 9.24 -7.36 9.54
CA ILE A 72 9.51 -5.93 9.38
C ILE A 72 8.67 -5.37 8.23
N THR A 73 8.61 -6.07 7.10
CA THR A 73 7.79 -5.66 5.95
C THR A 73 6.32 -5.55 6.32
N MET A 74 5.80 -6.50 7.08
CA MET A 74 4.41 -6.49 7.54
C MET A 74 4.12 -5.30 8.46
N ILE A 75 5.04 -4.98 9.37
CA ILE A 75 4.90 -3.82 10.26
C ILE A 75 4.91 -2.52 9.45
N GLN A 76 5.84 -2.38 8.52
CA GLN A 76 5.92 -1.20 7.66
C GLN A 76 4.68 -1.04 6.79
N ALA A 77 4.20 -2.13 6.21
CA ALA A 77 2.98 -2.13 5.39
C ALA A 77 1.76 -1.73 6.21
N ARG A 78 1.65 -2.24 7.44
CA ARG A 78 0.56 -1.89 8.34
C ARG A 78 0.57 -0.41 8.70
N ILE A 79 1.75 0.17 8.96
CA ILE A 79 1.90 1.60 9.25
C ILE A 79 1.48 2.42 8.03
N SER A 80 1.95 2.04 6.84
CA SER A 80 1.60 2.73 5.59
C SER A 80 0.11 2.65 5.29
N TYR A 81 -0.50 1.49 5.52
CA TYR A 81 -1.94 1.30 5.37
C TYR A 81 -2.72 2.24 6.28
N SER A 82 -2.35 2.28 7.57
CA SER A 82 -3.00 3.14 8.56
C SER A 82 -2.85 4.62 8.20
N ALA A 83 -1.66 5.03 7.75
CA ALA A 83 -1.41 6.42 7.34
C ALA A 83 -2.29 6.81 6.14
N ASN A 84 -2.38 5.96 5.12
CA ASN A 84 -3.22 6.23 3.95
C ASN A 84 -4.71 6.22 4.31
N ALA A 85 -5.13 5.31 5.18
CA ALA A 85 -6.52 5.28 5.65
C ALA A 85 -6.88 6.57 6.40
N GLN A 86 -5.96 7.10 7.21
CA GLN A 86 -6.17 8.35 7.92
C GLN A 86 -6.27 9.54 6.96
N VAL A 87 -5.45 9.57 5.92
CA VAL A 87 -5.54 10.60 4.87
C VAL A 87 -6.91 10.55 4.20
N ILE A 88 -7.40 9.36 3.86
CA ILE A 88 -8.71 9.18 3.23
C ILE A 88 -9.82 9.71 4.15
N THR A 89 -9.78 9.39 5.43
CA THR A 89 -10.74 9.88 6.42
C THR A 89 -10.69 11.40 6.51
N SER A 90 -9.51 11.98 6.59
CA SER A 90 -9.32 13.44 6.67
C SER A 90 -9.85 14.15 5.43
N LEU A 91 -9.62 13.59 4.25
CA LEU A 91 -10.14 14.16 3.00
C LEU A 91 -11.65 14.06 2.93
N GLY A 92 -12.24 12.99 3.45
CA GLY A 92 -13.69 12.83 3.54
C GLY A 92 -14.31 13.86 4.47
N GLU A 93 -13.72 14.09 5.63
CA GLU A 93 -14.16 15.10 6.59
C GLU A 93 -14.06 16.51 6.01
N LEU A 94 -12.95 16.81 5.34
CA LEU A 94 -12.75 18.12 4.70
C LEU A 94 -13.82 18.35 3.62
N SER A 95 -14.09 17.37 2.79
CA SER A 95 -15.10 17.43 1.77
C SER A 95 -16.49 17.67 2.35
N GLY A 96 -16.83 16.97 3.44
CA GLY A 96 -18.08 17.14 4.16
C GLY A 96 -18.21 18.56 4.74
N THR A 97 -17.16 19.08 5.35
CA THR A 97 -17.13 20.43 5.89
C THR A 97 -17.36 21.48 4.82
N LEU A 98 -16.73 21.33 3.66
CA LEU A 98 -16.92 22.25 2.54
C LEU A 98 -18.35 22.24 2.01
N LEU A 99 -18.99 21.08 1.96
CA LEU A 99 -20.39 20.95 1.54
C LEU A 99 -21.32 21.62 2.55
N ASP A 100 -21.08 21.47 3.85
CA ASP A 100 -21.87 22.09 4.89
C ASP A 100 -21.78 23.62 4.82
N ILE A 101 -20.62 24.17 4.52
CA ILE A 101 -20.43 25.62 4.36
C ILE A 101 -21.25 26.16 3.18
N LYS A 102 -21.35 25.38 2.10
CA LYS A 102 -22.09 25.79 0.91
C LYS A 102 -23.60 25.63 1.06
N ALA A 103 -24.02 24.78 1.92
CA ALA A 103 -25.43 24.55 2.19
C ALA A 103 -26.00 25.65 3.08
#